data_507f61404179f65ca6d504991058b274
#
_entry.id   507f61404179f65ca6d504991058b274
#
_cell.length_a   1.000
_cell.length_b   1.000
_cell.length_c   1.000
_cell.angle_alpha   90.00
_cell.angle_beta   90.00
_cell.angle_gamma   90.00
#
_symmetry.space_group_name_H-M   'P 1'
#
loop_
_entity.id
_entity.type
_entity.pdbx_description
1 polymer ?
#
loop_
_entity_poly.entity_id
_entity_poly.type
_entity_poly.pdbx_seq_one_letter_code
_entity_poly.pdbx_strand_id
1 'polypeptide(L)'
;LKPVCITTPSGKTVLDFGQNIAGYAEFTVNAHAGQKIRLRFGELLDTDGEFTQKNIQCSNQKITTPLQQVIYTCKEGENRYKPSFAIFGFQYVLLETDVSFRPENFTAVAVYSDLERTGWFESSNALLERFVENTVWSAKNNHADLPTDCPTRERHGWSGDAQIFCSTASY
;
A
#
# COMPACT_ATOMS: atom_id res chain seq x y z
N LEU A 1 6.40 -1.37 -8.29
CA LEU A 1 7.37 -1.79 -7.27
C LEU A 1 7.38 -3.31 -7.17
N LYS A 2 8.57 -3.90 -7.07
CA LYS A 2 8.74 -5.34 -6.84
C LYS A 2 9.08 -5.59 -5.36
N PRO A 3 8.56 -6.66 -4.76
CA PRO A 3 8.78 -6.93 -3.36
C PRO A 3 10.06 -7.70 -3.08
N VAL A 4 10.54 -7.55 -1.85
CA VAL A 4 11.39 -8.53 -1.19
C VAL A 4 10.51 -9.40 -0.27
N CYS A 5 10.74 -10.70 -0.27
CA CYS A 5 10.02 -11.61 0.63
C CYS A 5 10.75 -11.67 1.97
N ILE A 6 10.04 -11.37 3.05
CA ILE A 6 10.53 -11.48 4.41
C ILE A 6 9.69 -12.49 5.21
N THR A 7 10.30 -13.10 6.20
CA THR A 7 9.62 -13.98 7.14
C THR A 7 9.54 -13.31 8.49
N THR A 8 8.34 -13.16 9.04
CA THR A 8 8.16 -12.60 10.37
C THR A 8 8.64 -13.54 11.46
N PRO A 9 8.87 -13.07 12.70
CA PRO A 9 9.26 -13.93 13.82
C PRO A 9 8.31 -15.12 14.08
N SER A 10 7.00 -14.94 13.80
CA SER A 10 6.01 -16.01 13.89
C SER A 10 5.97 -16.94 12.66
N GLY A 11 6.89 -16.77 11.70
CA GLY A 11 6.98 -17.62 10.50
C GLY A 11 6.02 -17.26 9.37
N LYS A 12 5.39 -16.09 9.40
CA LYS A 12 4.50 -15.64 8.32
C LYS A 12 5.29 -15.02 7.17
N THR A 13 4.79 -15.21 5.96
CA THR A 13 5.36 -14.64 4.75
C THR A 13 4.81 -13.24 4.50
N VAL A 14 5.69 -12.27 4.39
CA VAL A 14 5.34 -10.86 4.07
C VAL A 14 6.13 -10.41 2.85
N LEU A 15 5.44 -9.75 1.94
CA LEU A 15 6.04 -9.06 0.80
C LEU A 15 6.28 -7.60 1.20
N ASP A 16 7.53 -7.17 1.28
CA ASP A 16 7.94 -5.80 1.53
C ASP A 16 8.24 -5.11 0.20
N PHE A 17 7.50 -4.09 -0.14
CA PHE A 17 7.66 -3.31 -1.37
C PHE A 17 8.63 -2.12 -1.22
N GLY A 18 9.17 -1.90 -0.03
CA GLY A 18 10.20 -0.90 0.25
C GLY A 18 9.71 0.55 0.27
N GLN A 19 8.46 0.80 -0.06
CA GLN A 19 7.85 2.13 -0.09
C GLN A 19 6.39 2.04 0.32
N ASN A 20 5.95 2.89 1.25
CA ASN A 20 4.53 3.02 1.57
C ASN A 20 3.81 3.77 0.43
N ILE A 21 2.79 3.15 -0.13
CA ILE A 21 2.04 3.65 -1.29
C ILE A 21 0.53 3.58 -1.04
N ALA A 22 -0.22 4.43 -1.74
CA ALA A 22 -1.62 4.21 -2.04
C ALA A 22 -1.73 3.51 -3.39
N GLY A 23 -2.40 2.35 -3.44
CA GLY A 23 -2.47 1.58 -4.67
C GLY A 23 -2.98 0.16 -4.46
N TYR A 24 -2.48 -0.76 -5.24
CA TYR A 24 -2.86 -2.17 -5.16
C TYR A 24 -1.67 -3.09 -5.46
N ALA A 25 -1.81 -4.36 -5.09
CA ALA A 25 -0.92 -5.41 -5.55
C ALA A 25 -1.62 -6.23 -6.64
N GLU A 26 -0.92 -6.47 -7.73
CA GLU A 26 -1.29 -7.40 -8.78
C GLU A 26 -0.35 -8.60 -8.79
N PHE A 27 -0.82 -9.73 -9.34
CA PHE A 27 0.01 -10.91 -9.45
C PHE A 27 -0.28 -11.74 -10.69
N THR A 28 0.73 -12.55 -11.06
CA THR A 28 0.61 -13.61 -12.07
C THR A 28 1.26 -14.88 -11.50
N VAL A 29 0.48 -15.95 -11.36
CA VAL A 29 0.94 -17.24 -10.84
C VAL A 29 0.35 -18.40 -11.62
N ASN A 30 1.00 -19.57 -11.57
CA ASN A 30 0.39 -20.83 -11.99
C ASN A 30 -0.13 -21.56 -10.76
N ALA A 31 -1.36 -22.03 -10.79
CA ALA A 31 -2.03 -22.64 -9.67
C ALA A 31 -2.98 -23.77 -10.12
N HIS A 32 -3.41 -24.60 -9.17
CA HIS A 32 -4.49 -25.54 -9.37
C HIS A 32 -5.83 -24.91 -9.00
N ALA A 33 -6.90 -25.39 -9.65
CA ALA A 33 -8.23 -24.93 -9.36
C ALA A 33 -8.59 -25.11 -7.87
N GLY A 34 -9.14 -24.06 -7.26
CA GLY A 34 -9.55 -24.06 -5.85
C GLY A 34 -8.47 -23.60 -4.86
N GLN A 35 -7.19 -23.52 -5.26
CA GLN A 35 -6.15 -22.94 -4.42
C GLN A 35 -6.46 -21.46 -4.13
N LYS A 36 -5.99 -20.97 -2.99
CA LYS A 36 -6.32 -19.60 -2.54
C LYS A 36 -5.08 -18.74 -2.36
N ILE A 37 -5.24 -17.48 -2.69
CA ILE A 37 -4.29 -16.41 -2.40
C ILE A 37 -5.01 -15.36 -1.58
N ARG A 38 -4.53 -15.11 -0.36
CA ARG A 38 -5.02 -14.03 0.48
C ARG A 38 -3.90 -13.03 0.68
N LEU A 39 -4.18 -11.78 0.33
CA LEU A 39 -3.30 -10.63 0.52
C LEU A 39 -3.93 -9.73 1.57
N ARG A 40 -3.19 -9.41 2.62
CA ARG A 40 -3.58 -8.43 3.64
C ARG A 40 -2.58 -7.30 3.63
N PHE A 41 -3.09 -6.07 3.50
CA PHE A 41 -2.27 -4.89 3.26
C PHE A 41 -2.06 -4.11 4.56
N GLY A 42 -0.82 -3.71 4.85
CA GLY A 42 -0.43 -2.95 6.03
C GLY A 42 0.70 -1.97 5.73
N GLU A 43 0.74 -0.87 6.49
CA GLU A 43 1.71 0.20 6.28
C GLU A 43 3.02 -0.04 7.01
N LEU A 44 3.00 -0.81 8.09
CA LEU A 44 4.17 -1.04 8.95
C LEU A 44 4.12 -2.45 9.57
N LEU A 45 5.25 -2.88 10.06
CA LEU A 45 5.35 -3.99 11.01
C LEU A 45 5.26 -3.42 12.42
N ASP A 46 4.86 -4.24 13.39
CA ASP A 46 4.87 -3.82 14.78
C ASP A 46 6.30 -3.84 15.38
N THR A 47 6.40 -3.47 16.65
CA THR A 47 7.68 -3.41 17.38
C THR A 47 8.41 -4.74 17.47
N ASP A 48 7.68 -5.85 17.34
CA ASP A 48 8.23 -7.20 17.38
C ASP A 48 8.56 -7.72 15.98
N GLY A 49 8.36 -6.92 14.94
CA GLY A 49 8.57 -7.28 13.53
C GLY A 49 7.45 -8.13 12.93
N GLU A 50 6.29 -8.19 13.58
CA GLU A 50 5.12 -8.89 13.07
C GLU A 50 4.26 -8.00 12.18
N PHE A 51 3.60 -8.62 11.20
CA PHE A 51 2.62 -7.92 10.37
C PHE A 51 1.43 -7.45 11.20
N THR A 52 1.07 -6.17 11.06
CA THR A 52 -0.05 -5.58 11.78
C THR A 52 -0.96 -4.75 10.87
N GLN A 53 -2.24 -4.69 11.22
CA GLN A 53 -3.23 -3.77 10.67
C GLN A 53 -3.88 -2.93 11.79
N LYS A 54 -3.30 -2.92 13.00
CA LYS A 54 -3.87 -2.20 14.15
C LYS A 54 -3.89 -0.69 13.92
N ASN A 55 -2.86 -0.14 13.28
CA ASN A 55 -2.73 1.29 13.00
C ASN A 55 -3.77 1.83 12.02
N ILE A 56 -4.36 0.96 11.20
CA ILE A 56 -5.39 1.34 10.22
C ILE A 56 -6.82 1.11 10.71
N GLN A 57 -6.99 0.66 11.95
CA GLN A 57 -8.31 0.47 12.53
C GLN A 57 -8.87 1.77 13.10
N CYS A 58 -10.19 1.98 12.91
CA CYS A 58 -10.89 3.07 13.57
C CYS A 58 -10.88 2.87 15.10
N SER A 59 -10.62 3.93 15.85
CA SER A 59 -10.62 3.91 17.31
C SER A 59 -12.02 3.79 17.92
N ASN A 60 -13.08 3.93 17.13
CA ASN A 60 -14.45 3.78 17.59
C ASN A 60 -14.78 2.30 17.81
N GLN A 61 -15.00 1.92 19.07
CA GLN A 61 -15.32 0.53 19.43
C GLN A 61 -16.62 -0.01 18.81
N LYS A 62 -17.51 0.87 18.35
CA LYS A 62 -18.80 0.50 17.72
C LYS A 62 -18.69 0.28 16.19
N ILE A 63 -17.66 0.81 15.58
CA ILE A 63 -17.44 0.75 14.15
C ILE A 63 -16.04 0.20 13.90
N THR A 64 -15.94 -0.91 13.19
CA THR A 64 -14.66 -1.47 12.76
C THR A 64 -14.40 -1.08 11.31
N THR A 65 -13.23 -0.56 11.03
CA THR A 65 -12.77 -0.34 9.67
C THR A 65 -12.66 -1.69 8.96
N PRO A 66 -13.23 -1.88 7.76
CA PRO A 66 -13.02 -3.08 6.97
C PRO A 66 -11.54 -3.33 6.76
N LEU A 67 -11.10 -4.57 6.94
CA LEU A 67 -9.72 -4.97 6.72
C LEU A 67 -9.35 -4.77 5.25
N GLN A 68 -8.20 -4.17 4.99
CA GLN A 68 -7.60 -4.09 3.67
C GLN A 68 -7.13 -5.49 3.25
N GLN A 69 -7.90 -6.16 2.41
CA GLN A 69 -7.56 -7.51 1.96
C GLN A 69 -8.13 -7.85 0.58
N VAL A 70 -7.46 -8.78 -0.07
CA VAL A 70 -7.93 -9.48 -1.27
C VAL A 70 -7.95 -10.97 -0.97
N ILE A 71 -9.00 -11.66 -1.36
CA ILE A 71 -9.11 -13.12 -1.33
C ILE A 71 -9.42 -13.57 -2.74
N TYR A 72 -8.51 -14.35 -3.32
CA TYR A 72 -8.63 -14.86 -4.69
C TYR A 72 -8.64 -16.39 -4.69
N THR A 73 -9.59 -16.97 -5.40
CA THR A 73 -9.66 -18.43 -5.65
C THR A 73 -9.16 -18.69 -7.06
N CYS A 74 -8.12 -19.50 -7.17
CA CYS A 74 -7.47 -19.80 -8.44
C CYS A 74 -8.30 -20.75 -9.32
N LYS A 75 -8.19 -20.56 -10.62
CA LYS A 75 -8.53 -21.53 -11.64
C LYS A 75 -7.31 -22.40 -11.96
N GLU A 76 -7.50 -23.46 -12.71
CA GLU A 76 -6.40 -24.28 -13.23
C GLU A 76 -5.51 -23.48 -14.19
N GLY A 77 -4.19 -23.59 -14.04
CA GLY A 77 -3.19 -22.96 -14.90
C GLY A 77 -2.84 -21.52 -14.52
N GLU A 78 -2.61 -20.66 -15.49
CA GLU A 78 -2.20 -19.27 -15.26
C GLU A 78 -3.35 -18.44 -14.72
N ASN A 79 -3.07 -17.76 -13.59
CA ASN A 79 -3.94 -16.81 -12.93
C ASN A 79 -3.29 -15.43 -12.93
N ARG A 80 -4.00 -14.46 -13.46
CA ARG A 80 -3.64 -13.04 -13.40
C ARG A 80 -4.74 -12.29 -12.66
N TYR A 81 -4.35 -11.48 -11.70
CA TYR A 81 -5.29 -10.68 -10.93
C TYR A 81 -4.78 -9.27 -10.72
N LYS A 82 -5.68 -8.33 -10.90
CA LYS A 82 -5.53 -6.90 -10.63
C LYS A 82 -6.86 -6.39 -10.07
N PRO A 83 -6.89 -5.72 -8.89
CA PRO A 83 -8.11 -5.07 -8.41
C PRO A 83 -8.57 -3.98 -9.37
N SER A 84 -9.90 -3.89 -9.59
CA SER A 84 -10.46 -2.89 -10.51
C SER A 84 -10.84 -1.58 -9.82
N PHE A 85 -11.28 -1.65 -8.53
CA PHE A 85 -11.86 -0.50 -7.83
C PHE A 85 -11.36 -0.34 -6.39
N ALA A 86 -10.29 -1.06 -6.01
CA ALA A 86 -9.75 -0.98 -4.66
C ALA A 86 -8.38 -0.32 -4.67
N ILE A 87 -8.22 0.70 -3.84
CA ILE A 87 -6.95 1.33 -3.48
C ILE A 87 -6.71 1.04 -2.00
N PHE A 88 -5.52 0.56 -1.66
CA PHE A 88 -5.06 0.26 -0.31
C PHE A 88 -3.85 1.12 0.03
N GLY A 89 -3.69 1.52 1.29
CA GLY A 89 -2.44 2.09 1.79
C GLY A 89 -1.56 0.98 2.34
N PHE A 90 -0.33 0.81 1.85
CA PHE A 90 0.55 -0.26 2.29
C PHE A 90 2.00 -0.10 1.83
N GLN A 91 2.89 -0.66 2.61
CA GLN A 91 4.24 -1.07 2.21
C GLN A 91 4.36 -2.58 2.25
N TYR A 92 3.69 -3.22 3.23
CA TYR A 92 3.78 -4.63 3.52
C TYR A 92 2.50 -5.36 3.13
N VAL A 93 2.66 -6.54 2.55
CA VAL A 93 1.53 -7.43 2.25
C VAL A 93 1.77 -8.79 2.88
N LEU A 94 0.97 -9.13 3.88
CA LEU A 94 0.94 -10.49 4.41
C LEU A 94 0.33 -11.41 3.36
N LEU A 95 1.10 -12.39 2.91
CA LEU A 95 0.71 -13.38 1.93
C LEU A 95 0.38 -14.70 2.62
N GLU A 96 -0.85 -15.14 2.49
CA GLU A 96 -1.34 -16.45 2.94
C GLU A 96 -1.80 -17.22 1.70
N THR A 97 -1.09 -18.29 1.35
CA THR A 97 -1.38 -19.08 0.13
C THR A 97 -0.85 -20.50 0.21
N ASP A 98 -1.49 -21.40 -0.50
CA ASP A 98 -1.05 -22.76 -0.81
C ASP A 98 -0.50 -22.90 -2.24
N VAL A 99 -0.40 -21.78 -2.96
CA VAL A 99 0.18 -21.70 -4.31
C VAL A 99 1.69 -21.53 -4.22
N SER A 100 2.44 -22.26 -5.03
CA SER A 100 3.88 -21.99 -5.22
C SER A 100 4.09 -20.66 -5.90
N PHE A 101 4.94 -19.81 -5.34
CA PHE A 101 5.19 -18.47 -5.85
C PHE A 101 6.67 -18.09 -5.77
N ARG A 102 7.00 -17.01 -6.48
CA ARG A 102 8.24 -16.23 -6.34
C ARG A 102 7.87 -14.78 -6.05
N PRO A 103 8.71 -13.99 -5.36
CA PRO A 103 8.41 -12.57 -5.11
C PRO A 103 8.09 -11.80 -6.40
N GLU A 104 8.76 -12.11 -7.49
CA GLU A 104 8.60 -11.46 -8.81
C GLU A 104 7.20 -11.66 -9.42
N ASN A 105 6.44 -12.64 -8.94
CA ASN A 105 5.05 -12.85 -9.35
C ASN A 105 4.13 -11.71 -8.92
N PHE A 106 4.54 -10.92 -7.92
CA PHE A 106 3.76 -9.82 -7.37
C PHE A 106 4.35 -8.46 -7.78
N THR A 107 3.47 -7.48 -7.95
CA THR A 107 3.86 -6.10 -8.25
C THR A 107 2.93 -5.16 -7.50
N ALA A 108 3.47 -4.22 -6.73
CA ALA A 108 2.70 -3.12 -6.20
C ALA A 108 2.67 -1.97 -7.21
N VAL A 109 1.47 -1.44 -7.43
CA VAL A 109 1.20 -0.33 -8.34
C VAL A 109 0.67 0.82 -7.51
N ALA A 110 1.40 1.94 -7.48
CA ALA A 110 0.95 3.17 -6.85
C ALA A 110 -0.10 3.84 -7.76
N VAL A 111 -1.16 4.35 -7.15
CA VAL A 111 -2.27 5.03 -7.85
C VAL A 111 -2.43 6.42 -7.26
N TYR A 112 -2.28 7.43 -8.09
CA TYR A 112 -2.44 8.84 -7.72
C TYR A 112 -2.80 9.66 -8.94
N SER A 113 -3.31 10.89 -8.71
CA SER A 113 -3.57 11.85 -9.78
C SER A 113 -2.28 12.21 -10.51
N ASP A 114 -2.31 12.21 -11.83
CA ASP A 114 -1.17 12.57 -12.68
C ASP A 114 -0.96 14.09 -12.66
N LEU A 115 -0.37 14.56 -11.56
CA LEU A 115 -0.02 15.97 -11.37
C LEU A 115 1.44 16.18 -11.80
N GLU A 116 1.67 17.21 -12.60
CA GLU A 116 3.01 17.58 -13.04
C GLU A 116 3.83 18.07 -11.84
N ARG A 117 5.03 17.50 -11.68
CA ARG A 117 5.98 18.01 -10.69
C ARG A 117 6.68 19.24 -11.25
N THR A 118 6.55 20.37 -10.59
CA THR A 118 7.11 21.66 -11.01
C THR A 118 8.30 22.12 -10.20
N GLY A 119 8.60 21.45 -9.06
CA GLY A 119 9.71 21.80 -8.18
C GLY A 119 10.60 20.61 -7.84
N TRP A 120 11.92 20.89 -7.69
CA TRP A 120 12.91 19.93 -7.25
C TRP A 120 13.73 20.55 -6.14
N PHE A 121 14.10 19.74 -5.17
CA PHE A 121 14.93 20.15 -4.03
C PHE A 121 16.19 19.31 -3.98
N GLU A 122 17.32 19.96 -3.85
CA GLU A 122 18.63 19.34 -3.68
C GLU A 122 19.33 19.95 -2.47
N SER A 123 20.00 19.13 -1.68
CA SER A 123 20.73 19.58 -0.49
C SER A 123 21.92 18.67 -0.22
N SER A 124 22.97 19.22 0.37
CA SER A 124 24.08 18.43 0.95
C SER A 124 23.68 17.66 2.20
N ASN A 125 22.48 17.92 2.76
CA ASN A 125 21.92 17.22 3.92
C ASN A 125 20.93 16.16 3.47
N ALA A 126 21.35 14.89 3.49
CA ALA A 126 20.54 13.75 3.08
C ALA A 126 19.22 13.60 3.87
N LEU A 127 19.15 14.07 5.11
CA LEU A 127 17.90 14.04 5.90
C LEU A 127 16.86 15.02 5.35
N LEU A 128 17.31 16.19 4.88
CA LEU A 128 16.40 17.16 4.25
C LEU A 128 15.89 16.65 2.90
N GLU A 129 16.75 16.06 2.10
CA GLU A 129 16.33 15.43 0.83
C GLU A 129 15.30 14.32 1.10
N ARG A 130 15.60 13.45 2.06
CA ARG A 130 14.66 12.37 2.43
C ARG A 130 13.34 12.91 2.96
N PHE A 131 13.35 13.99 3.73
CA PHE A 131 12.14 14.64 4.21
C PHE A 131 11.27 15.15 3.05
N VAL A 132 11.88 15.83 2.07
CA VAL A 132 11.15 16.33 0.90
C VAL A 132 10.58 15.16 0.07
N GLU A 133 11.35 14.12 -0.19
CA GLU A 133 10.86 12.93 -0.90
C GLU A 133 9.71 12.22 -0.16
N ASN A 134 9.79 12.13 1.16
CA ASN A 134 8.69 11.58 1.97
C ASN A 134 7.43 12.45 1.85
N THR A 135 7.58 13.78 1.80
CA THR A 135 6.46 14.71 1.60
C THR A 135 5.81 14.52 0.22
N VAL A 136 6.62 14.38 -0.82
CA VAL A 136 6.14 14.07 -2.18
C VAL A 136 5.38 12.75 -2.22
N TRP A 137 5.89 11.69 -1.57
CA TRP A 137 5.20 10.42 -1.47
C TRP A 137 3.90 10.51 -0.67
N SER A 138 3.88 11.29 0.42
CA SER A 138 2.66 11.54 1.18
C SER A 138 1.61 12.26 0.34
N ALA A 139 2.01 13.26 -0.45
CA ALA A 139 1.12 13.93 -1.39
C ALA A 139 0.54 12.94 -2.41
N LYS A 140 1.37 12.14 -3.08
CA LYS A 140 0.93 11.11 -4.01
C LYS A 140 -0.06 10.12 -3.39
N ASN A 141 0.22 9.64 -2.18
CA ASN A 141 -0.62 8.67 -1.48
C ASN A 141 -2.00 9.21 -1.10
N ASN A 142 -2.15 10.52 -1.05
CA ASN A 142 -3.37 11.19 -0.63
C ASN A 142 -4.03 12.04 -1.74
N HIS A 143 -3.62 11.85 -2.99
CA HIS A 143 -4.18 12.54 -4.16
C HIS A 143 -4.58 11.55 -5.25
N ALA A 144 -5.62 10.76 -4.99
CA ALA A 144 -6.17 9.83 -5.98
C ALA A 144 -7.50 10.36 -6.58
N ASP A 145 -7.65 11.64 -6.74
CA ASP A 145 -8.75 12.44 -7.28
C ASP A 145 -8.84 13.75 -6.49
N LEU A 146 -9.26 13.69 -5.24
CA LEU A 146 -9.21 14.82 -4.30
C LEU A 146 -8.27 14.49 -3.13
N PRO A 147 -7.73 15.53 -2.45
CA PRO A 147 -6.88 15.32 -1.29
C PRO A 147 -7.63 14.60 -0.15
N THR A 148 -7.05 13.51 0.34
CA THR A 148 -7.57 12.76 1.48
C THR A 148 -6.66 12.88 2.69
N ASP A 149 -7.18 12.59 3.88
CA ASP A 149 -6.41 12.55 5.14
C ASP A 149 -5.43 11.38 5.18
N CYS A 150 -5.86 10.21 4.71
CA CYS A 150 -5.05 9.00 4.66
C CYS A 150 -5.59 7.99 3.64
N PRO A 151 -4.74 7.12 3.07
CA PRO A 151 -5.17 6.10 2.11
C PRO A 151 -5.74 4.84 2.77
N THR A 152 -5.82 4.78 4.11
CA THR A 152 -6.11 3.55 4.87
C THR A 152 -7.39 3.63 5.70
N ARG A 153 -7.39 4.41 6.77
CA ARG A 153 -8.41 4.36 7.81
C ARG A 153 -9.69 5.13 7.45
N GLU A 154 -9.55 6.42 7.11
CA GLU A 154 -10.70 7.31 6.86
C GLU A 154 -11.03 7.42 5.38
N ARG A 155 -10.04 7.73 4.53
CA ARG A 155 -10.18 7.89 3.06
C ARG A 155 -11.19 8.96 2.69
N HIS A 156 -11.26 10.02 3.50
CA HIS A 156 -12.16 11.14 3.30
C HIS A 156 -11.43 12.33 2.71
N GLY A 157 -12.12 13.05 1.81
CA GLY A 157 -11.66 14.35 1.34
C GLY A 157 -11.89 15.43 2.40
N TRP A 158 -10.83 16.16 2.72
CA TRP A 158 -10.86 17.24 3.70
C TRP A 158 -10.53 18.57 3.03
N SER A 159 -11.56 19.38 2.78
CA SER A 159 -11.40 20.67 2.08
C SER A 159 -10.61 21.70 2.90
N GLY A 160 -10.69 21.64 4.23
CA GLY A 160 -9.89 22.51 5.13
C GLY A 160 -8.40 22.23 5.00
N ASP A 161 -8.01 20.94 5.02
CA ASP A 161 -6.64 20.50 4.83
C ASP A 161 -6.15 20.83 3.43
N ALA A 162 -6.96 20.60 2.41
CA ALA A 162 -6.66 20.97 1.04
C ALA A 162 -6.41 22.47 0.88
N GLN A 163 -7.21 23.33 1.52
CA GLN A 163 -7.04 24.78 1.48
C GLN A 163 -5.70 25.22 2.07
N ILE A 164 -5.30 24.64 3.20
CA ILE A 164 -4.04 24.99 3.86
C ILE A 164 -2.85 24.50 3.03
N PHE A 165 -2.95 23.29 2.46
CA PHE A 165 -1.85 22.65 1.74
C PHE A 165 -1.70 23.11 0.29
N CYS A 166 -2.72 23.66 -0.36
CA CYS A 166 -2.72 23.94 -1.80
C CYS A 166 -1.56 24.85 -2.25
N SER A 167 -1.19 25.86 -1.45
CA SER A 167 -0.05 26.73 -1.76
C SER A 167 1.28 25.97 -1.70
N THR A 168 1.43 25.05 -0.75
CA THR A 168 2.63 24.20 -0.65
C THR A 168 2.67 23.16 -1.77
N ALA A 169 1.52 22.63 -2.14
CA ALA A 169 1.40 21.62 -3.21
C ALA A 169 1.68 22.19 -4.61
N SER A 170 1.70 23.51 -4.77
CA SER A 170 1.99 24.17 -6.05
C SER A 170 3.49 24.39 -6.32
N TYR A 171 4.36 24.02 -5.38
CA TYR A 171 5.80 24.00 -5.55
C TYR A 171 6.30 22.58 -5.90
#